data_05b38f6b3ee38134681de2c160ff585d
#
_entry.id   05b38f6b3ee38134681de2c160ff585d
#
_cell.length_a   1.000
_cell.length_b   1.000
_cell.length_c   1.000
_cell.angle_alpha   90.00
_cell.angle_beta   90.00
_cell.angle_gamma   90.00
#
_symmetry.space_group_name_H-M   'P 1'
#
loop_
_entity.id
_entity.type
_entity.pdbx_description
1 polymer ?
#
loop_
_entity_poly.entity_id
_entity_poly.type
_entity_poly.pdbx_seq_one_letter_code
_entity_poly.pdbx_strand_id
1 'polypeptide(L)'
;MNIEHSKSLAPHTGKVFEAISKLECIKPYTLVGGTALSLQIEKRQSEDLDFMKWLAKRNEKPEVNWPSILKELESIGSVRNYDVVGFDQVVFNFEDVKLSFYAAPRKAIPTMRRIPYLNNLYLADIESIGSMKMKTMLRRAKFRDYYDIYSIIKEGGRHQ
;
A
#
# COMPACT_ATOMS: atom_id res chain seq x y z
N MET A 1 10.75 -12.25 11.31
CA MET A 1 9.75 -12.08 10.25
C MET A 1 9.00 -13.38 10.04
N ASN A 2 7.71 -13.30 9.87
CA ASN A 2 6.91 -14.48 9.57
C ASN A 2 7.27 -15.04 8.18
N ILE A 3 7.47 -16.35 8.08
CA ILE A 3 7.83 -17.04 6.83
C ILE A 3 6.83 -16.77 5.71
N GLU A 4 5.58 -16.54 6.05
CA GLU A 4 4.50 -16.26 5.08
C GLU A 4 4.74 -15.03 4.21
N HIS A 5 5.56 -14.07 4.68
CA HIS A 5 5.83 -12.84 3.94
C HIS A 5 7.05 -12.94 3.03
N SER A 6 7.90 -13.96 3.22
CA SER A 6 9.20 -14.06 2.53
C SER A 6 9.07 -14.24 1.03
N LYS A 7 7.95 -14.79 0.54
CA LYS A 7 7.70 -15.00 -0.88
C LYS A 7 7.11 -13.78 -1.59
N SER A 8 6.50 -12.88 -0.82
CA SER A 8 5.72 -11.75 -1.36
C SER A 8 6.45 -10.43 -1.26
N LEU A 9 7.46 -10.35 -0.40
CA LEU A 9 8.21 -9.14 -0.13
C LEU A 9 9.69 -9.31 -0.48
N ALA A 10 10.28 -8.28 -1.08
CA ALA A 10 11.73 -8.22 -1.22
C ALA A 10 12.37 -8.29 0.17
N PRO A 11 13.59 -8.85 0.32
CA PRO A 11 14.21 -9.04 1.63
C PRO A 11 14.31 -7.77 2.47
N HIS A 12 14.69 -6.65 1.87
CA HIS A 12 14.81 -5.37 2.60
C HIS A 12 13.45 -4.85 3.08
N THR A 13 12.39 -5.08 2.31
CA THR A 13 11.02 -4.72 2.70
C THR A 13 10.53 -5.62 3.83
N GLY A 14 10.78 -6.92 3.71
CA GLY A 14 10.39 -7.89 4.73
C GLY A 14 10.99 -7.59 6.11
N LYS A 15 12.20 -7.07 6.17
CA LYS A 15 12.87 -6.75 7.44
C LYS A 15 12.14 -5.69 8.25
N VAL A 16 11.48 -4.74 7.60
CA VAL A 16 10.82 -3.61 8.26
C VAL A 16 9.30 -3.76 8.33
N PHE A 17 8.76 -4.71 7.62
CA PHE A 17 7.31 -4.86 7.43
C PHE A 17 6.55 -5.03 8.76
N GLU A 18 7.02 -5.90 9.62
CA GLU A 18 6.35 -6.16 10.90
C GLU A 18 6.38 -4.93 11.81
N ALA A 19 7.53 -4.24 11.90
CA ALA A 19 7.64 -3.03 12.70
C ALA A 19 6.69 -1.94 12.19
N ILE A 20 6.61 -1.74 10.87
CA ILE A 20 5.70 -0.79 10.26
C ILE A 20 4.24 -1.16 10.57
N SER A 21 3.90 -2.45 10.54
CA SER A 21 2.53 -2.91 10.80
C SER A 21 2.02 -2.56 12.19
N LYS A 22 2.91 -2.30 13.14
CA LYS A 22 2.57 -1.96 14.53
C LYS A 22 2.37 -0.45 14.76
N LEU A 23 2.67 0.39 13.78
CA LEU A 23 2.56 1.84 13.93
C LEU A 23 1.10 2.28 14.04
N GLU A 24 0.86 3.28 14.90
CA GLU A 24 -0.47 3.86 15.05
C GLU A 24 -0.88 4.67 13.81
N CYS A 25 0.08 5.34 13.18
CA CYS A 25 -0.19 6.22 12.05
C CYS A 25 -0.76 5.50 10.83
N ILE A 26 -0.57 4.19 10.70
CA ILE A 26 -1.09 3.44 9.55
C ILE A 26 -2.53 2.97 9.72
N LYS A 27 -3.10 3.08 10.91
CA LYS A 27 -4.47 2.60 11.18
C LYS A 27 -5.53 3.13 10.20
N PRO A 28 -5.54 4.42 9.84
CA PRO A 28 -6.53 4.93 8.89
C PRO A 28 -6.21 4.59 7.43
N TYR A 29 -5.03 4.02 7.16
CA TYR A 29 -4.58 3.71 5.81
C TYR A 29 -4.82 2.25 5.45
N THR A 30 -4.92 2.01 4.16
CA THR A 30 -5.03 0.66 3.58
C THR A 30 -3.85 0.46 2.66
N LEU A 31 -3.14 -0.66 2.80
CA LEU A 31 -2.06 -1.00 1.88
C LEU A 31 -2.65 -1.39 0.53
N VAL A 32 -2.17 -0.75 -0.53
CA VAL A 32 -2.67 -0.92 -1.89
C VAL A 32 -1.51 -1.31 -2.83
N GLY A 33 -1.76 -1.33 -4.11
CA GLY A 33 -0.74 -1.53 -5.13
C GLY A 33 -0.20 -2.95 -5.20
N GLY A 34 0.98 -3.09 -5.82
CA GLY A 34 1.59 -4.38 -6.10
C GLY A 34 1.92 -5.20 -4.86
N THR A 35 2.26 -4.54 -3.75
CA THR A 35 2.58 -5.26 -2.50
C THR A 35 1.33 -5.88 -1.88
N ALA A 36 0.21 -5.15 -1.84
CA ALA A 36 -1.04 -5.70 -1.33
C ALA A 36 -1.49 -6.90 -2.16
N LEU A 37 -1.29 -6.83 -3.48
CA LEU A 37 -1.58 -7.95 -4.37
C LEU A 37 -0.65 -9.13 -4.10
N SER A 38 0.66 -8.89 -4.02
CA SER A 38 1.65 -9.95 -3.78
C SER A 38 1.41 -10.70 -2.49
N LEU A 39 1.00 -10.01 -1.43
CA LEU A 39 0.70 -10.64 -0.14
C LEU A 39 -0.51 -11.58 -0.21
N GLN A 40 -1.40 -11.37 -1.16
CA GLN A 40 -2.62 -12.18 -1.31
C GLN A 40 -2.47 -13.32 -2.31
N ILE A 41 -1.70 -13.13 -3.39
CA ILE A 41 -1.58 -14.15 -4.45
C ILE A 41 -0.17 -14.69 -4.65
N GLU A 42 0.83 -14.12 -4.01
CA GLU A 42 2.22 -14.63 -3.98
C GLU A 42 2.84 -14.93 -5.35
N LYS A 43 2.56 -14.11 -6.37
CA LYS A 43 3.06 -14.32 -7.74
C LYS A 43 4.38 -13.63 -8.04
N ARG A 44 4.73 -12.57 -7.30
CA ARG A 44 6.00 -11.88 -7.42
C ARG A 44 6.35 -11.18 -6.11
N GLN A 45 7.62 -10.86 -5.94
CA GLN A 45 8.06 -10.05 -4.82
C GLN A 45 7.81 -8.58 -5.10
N SER A 46 7.41 -7.84 -4.08
CA SER A 46 7.19 -6.40 -4.15
C SER A 46 8.09 -5.67 -3.16
N GLU A 47 8.53 -4.48 -3.53
CA GLU A 47 9.49 -3.70 -2.75
C GLU A 47 8.83 -2.53 -2.02
N ASP A 48 7.86 -1.88 -2.65
CA ASP A 48 7.28 -0.64 -2.17
C ASP A 48 6.05 -0.89 -1.32
N LEU A 49 5.82 -0.02 -0.34
CA LEU A 49 4.60 -0.06 0.48
C LEU A 49 3.80 1.21 0.20
N ASP A 50 2.65 1.04 -0.43
CA ASP A 50 1.77 2.15 -0.80
C ASP A 50 0.53 2.13 0.08
N PHE A 51 0.38 3.18 0.87
CA PHE A 51 -0.75 3.34 1.81
C PHE A 51 -1.70 4.40 1.30
N MET A 52 -2.99 4.10 1.34
CA MET A 52 -4.02 5.02 0.91
C MET A 52 -5.12 5.10 1.96
N LYS A 53 -5.61 6.32 2.23
CA LYS A 53 -6.81 6.51 3.02
C LYS A 53 -7.86 7.25 2.21
N TRP A 54 -9.13 6.95 2.49
CA TRP A 54 -10.26 7.63 1.90
C TRP A 54 -10.92 8.49 2.94
N LEU A 55 -11.34 9.68 2.52
CA LEU A 55 -12.02 10.61 3.41
C LEU A 55 -13.41 10.11 3.75
N ALA A 56 -13.75 10.12 5.04
CA ALA A 56 -15.04 9.67 5.51
C ALA A 56 -16.13 10.72 5.35
N LYS A 57 -15.75 12.01 5.34
CA LYS A 57 -16.68 13.14 5.32
C LYS A 57 -16.52 13.97 4.04
N ARG A 58 -17.65 14.46 3.53
CA ARG A 58 -17.74 15.25 2.29
C ARG A 58 -16.90 16.54 2.31
N ASN A 59 -16.75 17.15 3.48
CA ASN A 59 -16.05 18.43 3.65
C ASN A 59 -14.64 18.29 4.19
N GLU A 60 -14.15 17.08 4.33
CA GLU A 60 -12.81 16.80 4.83
C GLU A 60 -11.80 17.05 3.73
N LYS A 61 -10.72 17.78 4.05
CA LYS A 61 -9.65 17.99 3.10
C LYS A 61 -8.76 16.76 3.01
N PRO A 62 -8.33 16.36 1.80
CA PRO A 62 -7.43 15.22 1.66
C PRO A 62 -6.02 15.60 2.12
N GLU A 63 -5.73 15.37 3.38
CA GLU A 63 -4.44 15.69 3.99
C GLU A 63 -3.76 14.46 4.58
N VAL A 64 -2.45 14.39 4.39
CA VAL A 64 -1.58 13.40 5.03
C VAL A 64 -0.81 14.11 6.15
N ASN A 65 -0.96 13.63 7.37
CA ASN A 65 -0.20 14.16 8.52
C ASN A 65 1.22 13.59 8.50
N TRP A 66 2.02 14.08 7.57
CA TRP A 66 3.37 13.57 7.36
C TRP A 66 4.31 13.81 8.55
N PRO A 67 4.23 14.91 9.34
CA PRO A 67 5.09 15.08 10.50
C PRO A 67 4.87 13.99 11.57
N SER A 68 3.63 13.59 11.78
CA SER A 68 3.29 12.50 12.72
C SER A 68 3.82 11.16 12.21
N ILE A 69 3.69 10.89 10.91
CA ILE A 69 4.20 9.67 10.30
C ILE A 69 5.72 9.62 10.40
N LEU A 70 6.39 10.73 10.08
CA LEU A 70 7.85 10.84 10.18
C LEU A 70 8.33 10.52 11.60
N LYS A 71 7.68 11.10 12.60
CA LYS A 71 8.03 10.87 14.01
C LYS A 71 7.93 9.39 14.38
N GLU A 72 6.86 8.72 13.97
CA GLU A 72 6.69 7.29 14.25
C GLU A 72 7.72 6.44 13.51
N LEU A 73 8.01 6.74 12.25
CA LEU A 73 9.03 6.03 11.48
C LEU A 73 10.41 6.19 12.12
N GLU A 74 10.75 7.40 12.56
CA GLU A 74 12.04 7.66 13.21
C GLU A 74 12.18 6.92 14.56
N SER A 75 11.07 6.57 15.19
CA SER A 75 11.09 5.79 16.42
C SER A 75 11.45 4.31 16.21
N ILE A 76 11.32 3.80 14.99
CA ILE A 76 11.58 2.38 14.68
C ILE A 76 12.71 2.16 13.68
N GLY A 77 13.26 3.22 13.09
CA GLY A 77 14.34 3.07 12.12
C GLY A 77 14.80 4.41 11.58
N SER A 78 15.49 4.37 10.44
CA SER A 78 16.11 5.54 9.82
C SER A 78 15.37 5.98 8.57
N VAL A 79 14.93 7.23 8.54
CA VAL A 79 14.38 7.90 7.35
C VAL A 79 15.53 8.64 6.67
N ARG A 80 15.96 8.19 5.50
CA ARG A 80 17.04 8.81 4.75
C ARG A 80 16.62 10.14 4.13
N ASN A 81 15.43 10.13 3.54
CA ASN A 81 14.85 11.34 2.96
C ASN A 81 13.34 11.16 2.83
N TYR A 82 12.65 12.24 2.56
CA TYR A 82 11.23 12.22 2.27
C TYR A 82 10.88 13.37 1.34
N ASP A 83 9.78 13.22 0.60
CA ASP A 83 9.29 14.20 -0.34
C ASP A 83 7.80 14.46 -0.08
N VAL A 84 7.46 15.69 0.29
CA VAL A 84 6.08 16.12 0.44
C VAL A 84 5.61 16.58 -0.94
N VAL A 85 4.95 15.68 -1.66
CA VAL A 85 4.50 15.92 -3.03
C VAL A 85 3.36 16.94 -3.07
N GLY A 86 2.52 16.93 -2.03
CA GLY A 86 1.38 17.85 -1.87
C GLY A 86 0.75 17.65 -0.52
N PHE A 87 -0.37 18.31 -0.25
CA PHE A 87 -1.12 18.12 0.99
C PHE A 87 -1.61 16.68 1.16
N ASP A 88 -1.87 16.02 0.05
CA ASP A 88 -2.49 14.71 -0.01
C ASP A 88 -1.50 13.57 -0.23
N GLN A 89 -0.20 13.85 -0.37
CA GLN A 89 0.78 12.81 -0.67
C GLN A 89 2.16 13.10 -0.11
N VAL A 90 2.76 12.09 0.53
CA VAL A 90 4.15 12.11 0.97
C VAL A 90 4.80 10.76 0.66
N VAL A 91 6.08 10.80 0.31
CA VAL A 91 6.88 9.60 0.03
C VAL A 91 8.09 9.61 0.94
N PHE A 92 8.29 8.53 1.70
CA PHE A 92 9.46 8.35 2.57
C PHE A 92 10.38 7.29 2.00
N ASN A 93 11.68 7.49 2.17
CA ASN A 93 12.67 6.43 2.03
C ASN A 93 13.06 5.98 3.44
N PHE A 94 12.48 4.88 3.88
CA PHE A 94 12.67 4.33 5.22
C PHE A 94 13.39 3.00 5.12
N GLU A 95 14.61 2.92 5.68
CA GLU A 95 15.45 1.69 5.66
C GLU A 95 15.54 1.11 4.25
N ASP A 96 15.74 1.96 3.24
CA ASP A 96 15.82 1.62 1.82
C ASP A 96 14.51 1.10 1.23
N VAL A 97 13.39 1.28 1.94
CA VAL A 97 12.05 0.93 1.45
C VAL A 97 11.28 2.20 1.13
N LYS A 98 10.69 2.26 -0.04
CA LYS A 98 9.83 3.37 -0.43
C LYS A 98 8.44 3.19 0.21
N LEU A 99 8.06 4.15 1.04
CA LEU A 99 6.75 4.21 1.68
C LEU A 99 5.99 5.41 1.13
N SER A 100 4.86 5.18 0.49
CA SER A 100 3.98 6.24 -0.01
C SER A 100 2.72 6.32 0.82
N PHE A 101 2.30 7.53 1.19
CA PHE A 101 1.03 7.77 1.89
C PHE A 101 0.22 8.75 1.06
N TYR A 102 -1.01 8.38 0.77
CA TYR A 102 -1.91 9.17 -0.07
C TYR A 102 -3.29 9.26 0.54
N ALA A 103 -3.86 10.47 0.57
CA ALA A 103 -5.23 10.71 1.01
C ALA A 103 -6.10 10.97 -0.22
N ALA A 104 -7.02 10.06 -0.51
CA ALA A 104 -7.86 10.13 -1.70
C ALA A 104 -9.25 10.66 -1.39
N PRO A 105 -9.91 11.36 -2.34
CA PRO A 105 -11.31 11.74 -2.20
C PRO A 105 -12.19 10.50 -2.07
N ARG A 106 -13.28 10.63 -1.29
CA ARG A 106 -14.21 9.53 -1.04
C ARG A 106 -14.74 8.83 -2.31
N LYS A 107 -14.88 9.58 -3.40
CA LYS A 107 -15.45 9.09 -4.67
C LYS A 107 -14.50 8.23 -5.50
N ALA A 108 -13.22 8.13 -5.12
CA ALA A 108 -12.24 7.44 -5.93
C ALA A 108 -12.51 5.94 -6.05
N ILE A 109 -12.96 5.28 -4.97
CA ILE A 109 -13.29 3.85 -4.98
C ILE A 109 -14.42 3.59 -3.99
N PRO A 110 -15.69 3.63 -4.43
CA PRO A 110 -16.85 3.55 -3.53
C PRO A 110 -17.07 2.18 -2.88
N THR A 111 -16.48 1.11 -3.39
CA THR A 111 -16.74 -0.28 -2.94
C THR A 111 -15.55 -0.99 -2.35
N MET A 112 -14.47 -0.27 -2.02
CA MET A 112 -13.26 -0.91 -1.53
C MET A 112 -13.47 -1.54 -0.16
N ARG A 113 -12.99 -2.78 -0.04
CA ARG A 113 -12.98 -3.53 1.22
C ARG A 113 -11.56 -3.55 1.80
N ARG A 114 -11.49 -3.36 3.10
CA ARG A 114 -10.25 -3.46 3.87
C ARG A 114 -10.19 -4.82 4.54
N ILE A 115 -9.09 -5.53 4.31
CA ILE A 115 -8.87 -6.86 4.88
C ILE A 115 -7.82 -6.74 5.98
N PRO A 116 -8.16 -7.07 7.26
CA PRO A 116 -7.15 -7.11 8.32
C PRO A 116 -6.06 -8.14 7.97
N TYR A 117 -4.80 -7.77 8.13
CA TYR A 117 -3.70 -8.65 7.75
C TYR A 117 -2.71 -8.91 8.89
N LEU A 118 -2.07 -7.87 9.42
CA LEU A 118 -1.06 -8.00 10.47
C LEU A 118 -1.08 -6.76 11.35
N ASN A 119 -1.27 -6.93 12.67
CA ASN A 119 -1.31 -5.82 13.63
C ASN A 119 -2.27 -4.71 13.18
N ASN A 120 -1.78 -3.50 12.91
CA ASN A 120 -2.59 -2.34 12.47
C ASN A 120 -2.75 -2.26 10.96
N LEU A 121 -2.21 -3.23 10.23
CA LEU A 121 -2.15 -3.21 8.78
C LEU A 121 -3.39 -3.83 8.15
N TYR A 122 -3.97 -3.12 7.20
CA TYR A 122 -5.09 -3.59 6.37
C TYR A 122 -4.66 -3.61 4.92
N LEU A 123 -5.14 -4.59 4.17
CA LEU A 123 -4.93 -4.70 2.72
C LEU A 123 -6.21 -4.34 1.97
N ALA A 124 -6.08 -3.73 0.80
CA ALA A 124 -7.19 -3.63 -0.13
C ALA A 124 -7.49 -5.02 -0.69
N ASP A 125 -8.77 -5.32 -0.94
CA ASP A 125 -9.14 -6.59 -1.57
C ASP A 125 -8.65 -6.65 -3.02
N ILE A 126 -8.55 -7.86 -3.57
CA ILE A 126 -8.00 -8.08 -4.92
C ILE A 126 -8.80 -7.33 -5.99
N GLU A 127 -10.11 -7.31 -5.87
CA GLU A 127 -10.97 -6.62 -6.83
C GLU A 127 -10.72 -5.11 -6.87
N SER A 128 -10.56 -4.48 -5.70
CA SER A 128 -10.23 -3.07 -5.61
C SER A 128 -8.84 -2.77 -6.16
N ILE A 129 -7.86 -3.64 -5.88
CA ILE A 129 -6.51 -3.51 -6.44
C ILE A 129 -6.57 -3.58 -7.98
N GLY A 130 -7.36 -4.50 -8.53
CA GLY A 130 -7.55 -4.63 -9.97
C GLY A 130 -8.10 -3.36 -10.60
N SER A 131 -9.11 -2.75 -9.98
CA SER A 131 -9.69 -1.48 -10.46
C SER A 131 -8.67 -0.36 -10.46
N MET A 132 -7.85 -0.24 -9.42
CA MET A 132 -6.77 0.75 -9.35
C MET A 132 -5.70 0.51 -10.42
N LYS A 133 -5.32 -0.76 -10.65
CA LYS A 133 -4.34 -1.12 -11.69
C LYS A 133 -4.85 -0.79 -13.08
N MET A 134 -6.12 -1.02 -13.38
CA MET A 134 -6.72 -0.66 -14.67
C MET A 134 -6.59 0.84 -14.94
N LYS A 135 -6.91 1.67 -13.97
CA LYS A 135 -6.78 3.12 -14.10
C LYS A 135 -5.32 3.54 -14.32
N THR A 136 -4.39 2.94 -13.59
CA THR A 136 -2.96 3.23 -13.72
C THR A 136 -2.43 2.79 -15.08
N MET A 137 -2.83 1.62 -15.56
CA MET A 137 -2.40 1.07 -16.84
C MET A 137 -2.80 1.97 -18.01
N LEU A 138 -3.99 2.56 -17.96
CA LEU A 138 -4.44 3.50 -18.98
C LEU A 138 -3.58 4.77 -19.06
N ARG A 139 -2.88 5.09 -17.96
CA ARG A 139 -2.02 6.28 -17.91
C ARG A 139 -0.57 6.00 -18.32
N ARG A 140 0.01 4.87 -17.92
CA ARG A 140 1.46 4.63 -18.05
C ARG A 140 1.87 3.30 -18.65
N ALA A 141 0.99 2.32 -18.77
CA ALA A 141 1.21 1.03 -19.43
C ALA A 141 2.54 0.33 -19.06
N LYS A 142 2.85 0.19 -17.77
CA LYS A 142 4.06 -0.51 -17.31
C LYS A 142 3.85 -2.02 -17.28
N PHE A 143 4.90 -2.78 -17.63
CA PHE A 143 4.86 -4.24 -17.68
C PHE A 143 4.33 -4.87 -16.39
N ARG A 144 4.77 -4.40 -15.22
CA ARG A 144 4.31 -4.95 -13.94
C ARG A 144 2.80 -4.78 -13.72
N ASP A 145 2.19 -3.73 -14.29
CA ASP A 145 0.75 -3.52 -14.18
C ASP A 145 -0.02 -4.55 -15.00
N TYR A 146 0.45 -4.87 -16.20
CA TYR A 146 -0.12 -5.94 -17.02
C TYR A 146 0.00 -7.29 -16.33
N TYR A 147 1.15 -7.58 -15.75
CA TYR A 147 1.40 -8.82 -15.01
C TYR A 147 0.45 -8.97 -13.83
N ASP A 148 0.26 -7.90 -13.06
CA ASP A 148 -0.62 -7.90 -11.89
C ASP A 148 -2.07 -8.16 -12.30
N ILE A 149 -2.54 -7.51 -13.37
CA ILE A 149 -3.90 -7.74 -13.90
C ILE A 149 -4.07 -9.17 -14.39
N TYR A 150 -3.10 -9.69 -15.12
CA TYR A 150 -3.12 -11.09 -15.56
C TYR A 150 -3.24 -12.05 -14.38
N SER A 151 -2.47 -11.81 -13.33
CA SER A 151 -2.50 -12.64 -12.13
C SER A 151 -3.84 -12.60 -11.41
N ILE A 152 -4.49 -11.43 -11.35
CA ILE A 152 -5.82 -11.28 -10.76
C ILE A 152 -6.85 -12.09 -11.54
N ILE A 153 -6.84 -12.01 -12.86
CA ILE A 153 -7.76 -12.74 -13.73
C ILE A 153 -7.59 -14.24 -13.54
N LYS A 154 -6.34 -14.71 -13.50
CA LYS A 154 -6.03 -16.13 -13.32
C LYS A 154 -6.51 -16.67 -11.97
N GLU A 155 -6.30 -15.93 -10.88
CA GLU A 155 -6.77 -16.34 -9.56
C GLU A 155 -8.29 -16.29 -9.45
N GLY A 156 -8.93 -15.27 -10.04
CA GLY A 156 -10.39 -15.17 -10.10
C GLY A 156 -11.02 -16.36 -10.81
N GLY A 157 -10.40 -16.84 -11.89
CA GLY A 157 -10.86 -18.03 -12.62
C GLY A 157 -10.79 -19.32 -11.80
N ARG A 158 -9.86 -19.40 -10.84
CA ARG A 158 -9.74 -20.59 -9.98
C ARG A 158 -10.81 -20.70 -8.92
N HIS A 159 -11.43 -19.59 -8.56
CA HIS A 159 -12.43 -19.53 -7.48
C HIS A 159 -13.86 -19.51 -7.97
N GLN A 160 -14.07 -19.64 -9.27
CA GLN A 160 -15.41 -19.74 -9.89
C GLN A 160 -15.88 -21.17 -10.00
#